data_94e93d8bad71b14db7de47efa45f1dba
#
_entry.id   94e93d8bad71b14db7de47efa45f1dba
#
_cell.length_a   1.000
_cell.length_b   1.000
_cell.length_c   1.000
_cell.angle_alpha   90.00
_cell.angle_beta   90.00
_cell.angle_gamma   90.00
#
_symmetry.space_group_name_H-M   'P 1'
#
loop_
_entity.id
_entity.type
_entity.pdbx_description
1 polymer ?
#
loop_
_entity_poly.entity_id
_entity_poly.type
_entity_poly.pdbx_seq_one_letter_code
_entity_poly.pdbx_strand_id
1 'polypeptide(L)'
;MEEGKLSRRRFLGLAIAGGAAATVGAGVLREAVPGPVEEPARSRYALIIDTTKCTGCGACIEACNLRNDLPEDQSYIHRLVRGDEHLEWFLMVQCQHCADPPCATVCPTNATYIRDDGVVLVNEKLCVGCKYCMYACPY
;
A
#
# COMPACT_ATOMS: atom_id res chain seq x y z
N MET A 1 13.79 46.29 32.14
CA MET A 1 14.28 44.99 31.65
C MET A 1 13.91 44.93 30.18
N GLU A 2 14.87 45.34 29.28
CA GLU A 2 14.63 45.35 27.84
C GLU A 2 14.81 43.93 27.27
N GLU A 3 13.73 43.39 26.75
CA GLU A 3 13.77 42.16 25.97
C GLU A 3 14.55 42.38 24.66
N GLY A 4 15.76 41.86 24.63
CA GLY A 4 16.64 41.95 23.46
C GLY A 4 16.10 41.20 22.27
N LYS A 5 15.35 41.88 21.42
CA LYS A 5 14.93 41.34 20.10
C LYS A 5 16.18 41.02 19.27
N LEU A 6 16.43 39.73 19.04
CA LEU A 6 17.47 39.28 18.15
C LEU A 6 17.19 39.80 16.72
N SER A 7 18.11 40.63 16.18
CA SER A 7 17.97 41.10 14.82
C SER A 7 18.19 39.95 13.82
N ARG A 8 17.51 40.00 12.66
CA ARG A 8 17.65 38.99 11.59
C ARG A 8 19.10 38.71 11.18
N ARG A 9 19.97 39.74 11.22
CA ARG A 9 21.40 39.58 10.94
C ARG A 9 22.15 38.78 12.00
N ARG A 10 21.81 38.93 13.27
CA ARG A 10 22.39 38.12 14.35
C ARG A 10 21.91 36.67 14.31
N PHE A 11 20.66 36.46 13.94
CA PHE A 11 20.12 35.10 13.75
C PHE A 11 20.80 34.35 12.61
N LEU A 12 20.99 35.03 11.46
CA LEU A 12 21.72 34.43 10.32
C LEU A 12 23.20 34.18 10.64
N GLY A 13 23.85 35.07 11.39
CA GLY A 13 25.25 34.86 11.82
C GLY A 13 25.41 33.65 12.76
N LEU A 14 24.46 33.44 13.67
CA LEU A 14 24.44 32.27 14.55
C LEU A 14 24.13 30.99 13.80
N ALA A 15 23.27 31.03 12.77
CA ALA A 15 22.95 29.88 11.91
C ALA A 15 24.15 29.42 11.08
N ILE A 16 24.98 30.39 10.58
CA ILE A 16 26.19 30.08 9.80
C ILE A 16 27.28 29.53 10.71
N ALA A 17 27.44 30.08 11.94
CA ALA A 17 28.42 29.55 12.91
C ALA A 17 28.04 28.16 13.45
N GLY A 18 26.73 27.91 13.62
CA GLY A 18 26.19 26.58 13.97
C GLY A 18 26.35 25.56 12.87
N GLY A 19 26.25 25.97 11.60
CA GLY A 19 26.41 25.10 10.44
C GLY A 19 27.85 24.57 10.25
N ALA A 20 28.86 25.38 10.60
CA ALA A 20 30.27 24.93 10.51
C ALA A 20 30.63 23.90 11.60
N ALA A 21 30.00 23.96 12.78
CA ALA A 21 30.19 22.96 13.83
C ALA A 21 29.44 21.65 13.54
N ALA A 22 28.32 21.72 12.81
CA ALA A 22 27.54 20.53 12.43
C ALA A 22 28.23 19.65 11.36
N THR A 23 29.09 20.24 10.51
CA THR A 23 29.79 19.48 9.48
C THR A 23 30.91 18.59 10.02
N VAL A 24 31.52 18.96 11.15
CA VAL A 24 32.56 18.13 11.81
C VAL A 24 31.89 16.98 12.61
N GLY A 25 30.69 17.19 13.16
CA GLY A 25 29.91 16.15 13.85
C GLY A 25 29.22 15.16 12.93
N ALA A 26 28.86 15.56 11.71
CA ALA A 26 28.15 14.71 10.76
C ALA A 26 29.00 13.54 10.22
N GLY A 27 30.31 13.68 10.21
CA GLY A 27 31.25 12.61 9.81
C GLY A 27 31.27 11.45 10.82
N VAL A 28 31.14 11.77 12.10
CA VAL A 28 31.23 10.77 13.19
C VAL A 28 29.88 10.08 13.41
N LEU A 29 28.75 10.75 13.13
CA LEU A 29 27.41 10.19 13.26
C LEU A 29 27.00 9.29 12.08
N ARG A 30 27.75 9.31 10.96
CA ARG A 30 27.42 8.53 9.78
C ARG A 30 27.69 7.04 9.94
N GLU A 31 28.55 6.67 10.89
CA GLU A 31 28.83 5.25 11.20
C GLU A 31 27.80 4.62 12.14
N ALA A 32 26.95 5.43 12.78
CA ALA A 32 25.95 4.95 13.74
C ALA A 32 24.51 4.84 13.19
N VAL A 33 24.29 5.23 11.92
CA VAL A 33 22.97 4.98 11.29
C VAL A 33 22.98 3.53 10.83
N PRO A 34 22.22 2.64 11.47
CA PRO A 34 22.08 1.28 10.96
C PRO A 34 21.59 1.40 9.52
N GLY A 35 22.29 0.71 8.60
CA GLY A 35 21.85 0.58 7.21
C GLY A 35 20.39 0.09 7.15
N PRO A 36 19.75 0.20 5.98
CA PRO A 36 18.40 -0.32 5.81
C PRO A 36 18.39 -1.73 6.38
N VAL A 37 17.54 -1.97 7.38
CA VAL A 37 17.30 -3.32 7.89
C VAL A 37 16.82 -4.08 6.67
N GLU A 38 17.61 -4.99 6.13
CA GLU A 38 17.15 -5.94 5.13
C GLU A 38 16.07 -6.76 5.82
N GLU A 39 14.82 -6.36 5.64
CA GLU A 39 13.69 -7.20 6.04
C GLU A 39 13.86 -8.55 5.31
N PRO A 40 13.76 -9.68 6.01
CA PRO A 40 13.85 -10.98 5.38
C PRO A 40 12.87 -10.99 4.21
N ALA A 41 13.37 -11.34 3.01
CA ALA A 41 12.59 -11.33 1.79
C ALA A 41 11.30 -12.14 2.01
N ARG A 42 10.20 -11.42 2.25
CA ARG A 42 8.88 -12.05 2.41
C ARG A 42 8.53 -12.65 1.07
N SER A 43 8.37 -13.97 1.01
CA SER A 43 7.93 -14.63 -0.20
C SER A 43 6.52 -14.14 -0.55
N ARG A 44 6.41 -13.34 -1.61
CA ARG A 44 5.13 -12.88 -2.13
C ARG A 44 4.71 -13.79 -3.27
N TYR A 45 3.49 -14.24 -3.21
CA TYR A 45 2.89 -14.97 -4.31
C TYR A 45 2.38 -14.00 -5.36
N ALA A 46 2.44 -14.40 -6.62
CA ALA A 46 1.86 -13.66 -7.74
C ALA A 46 0.90 -14.55 -8.52
N LEU A 47 -0.22 -13.99 -8.95
CA LEU A 47 -1.15 -14.62 -9.87
C LEU A 47 -1.03 -13.93 -11.22
N ILE A 48 -0.69 -14.69 -12.26
CA ILE A 48 -0.59 -14.19 -13.63
C ILE A 48 -1.83 -14.63 -14.39
N ILE A 49 -2.55 -13.66 -14.96
CA ILE A 49 -3.75 -13.88 -15.74
C ILE A 49 -3.44 -13.47 -17.19
N ASP A 50 -3.36 -14.45 -18.09
CA ASP A 50 -3.19 -14.20 -19.53
C ASP A 50 -4.56 -13.97 -20.17
N THR A 51 -4.90 -12.72 -20.40
CA THR A 51 -6.19 -12.32 -20.98
C THR A 51 -6.35 -12.76 -22.42
N THR A 52 -5.26 -13.09 -23.13
CA THR A 52 -5.32 -13.59 -24.51
C THR A 52 -5.76 -15.04 -24.58
N LYS A 53 -5.60 -15.79 -23.50
CA LYS A 53 -5.98 -17.20 -23.37
C LYS A 53 -7.26 -17.40 -22.56
N CYS A 54 -7.72 -16.36 -21.88
CA CYS A 54 -8.89 -16.44 -21.02
C CYS A 54 -10.17 -16.56 -21.85
N THR A 55 -10.90 -17.65 -21.65
CA THR A 55 -12.19 -17.91 -22.34
C THR A 55 -13.39 -17.40 -21.54
N GLY A 56 -13.17 -16.80 -20.36
CA GLY A 56 -14.24 -16.35 -19.49
C GLY A 56 -15.09 -17.45 -18.86
N CYS A 57 -14.63 -18.69 -18.84
CA CYS A 57 -15.40 -19.86 -18.38
C CYS A 57 -15.85 -19.83 -16.92
N GLY A 58 -15.23 -18.99 -16.07
CA GLY A 58 -15.60 -18.85 -14.66
C GLY A 58 -15.04 -19.92 -13.71
N ALA A 59 -14.31 -20.92 -14.21
CA ALA A 59 -13.77 -21.99 -13.37
C ALA A 59 -12.86 -21.51 -12.22
N CYS A 60 -12.11 -20.41 -12.41
CA CYS A 60 -11.31 -19.80 -11.36
C CYS A 60 -12.17 -19.18 -10.24
N ILE A 61 -13.33 -18.65 -10.59
CA ILE A 61 -14.29 -18.09 -9.63
C ILE A 61 -14.89 -19.23 -8.80
N GLU A 62 -15.37 -20.27 -9.47
CA GLU A 62 -15.95 -21.45 -8.81
C GLU A 62 -14.95 -22.13 -7.89
N ALA A 63 -13.72 -22.36 -8.34
CA ALA A 63 -12.66 -22.94 -7.54
C ALA A 63 -12.31 -22.07 -6.32
N CYS A 64 -12.31 -20.75 -6.47
CA CYS A 64 -12.08 -19.81 -5.36
C CYS A 64 -13.21 -19.87 -4.34
N ASN A 65 -14.46 -19.86 -4.81
CA ASN A 65 -15.64 -19.91 -3.94
C ASN A 65 -15.68 -21.22 -3.17
N LEU A 66 -15.46 -22.35 -3.85
CA LEU A 66 -15.41 -23.66 -3.21
C LEU A 66 -14.29 -23.77 -2.17
N ARG A 67 -13.11 -23.22 -2.49
CA ARG A 67 -11.94 -23.27 -1.58
C ARG A 67 -12.14 -22.45 -0.32
N ASN A 68 -12.89 -21.35 -0.42
CA ASN A 68 -13.11 -20.40 0.68
C ASN A 68 -14.51 -20.53 1.31
N ASP A 69 -15.27 -21.54 0.94
CA ASP A 69 -16.61 -21.82 1.45
C ASP A 69 -17.55 -20.59 1.34
N LEU A 70 -17.51 -19.92 0.18
CA LEU A 70 -18.30 -18.73 -0.09
C LEU A 70 -19.69 -19.11 -0.60
N PRO A 71 -20.74 -18.36 -0.20
CA PRO A 71 -22.07 -18.52 -0.76
C PRO A 71 -22.10 -18.13 -2.25
N GLU A 72 -23.09 -18.61 -2.99
CA GLU A 72 -23.19 -18.43 -4.45
C GLU A 72 -23.25 -16.94 -4.89
N ASP A 73 -23.79 -16.07 -4.03
CA ASP A 73 -23.94 -14.65 -4.29
C ASP A 73 -22.69 -13.81 -3.91
N GLN A 74 -21.65 -14.45 -3.38
CA GLN A 74 -20.41 -13.80 -2.97
C GLN A 74 -19.21 -14.41 -3.66
N SER A 75 -18.31 -13.57 -4.13
CA SER A 75 -17.06 -14.03 -4.73
C SER A 75 -15.95 -13.02 -4.51
N TYR A 76 -14.73 -13.51 -4.27
CA TYR A 76 -13.54 -12.66 -4.21
C TYR A 76 -12.97 -12.33 -5.58
N ILE A 77 -13.35 -13.11 -6.60
CA ILE A 77 -12.92 -12.90 -7.99
C ILE A 77 -14.12 -12.48 -8.81
N HIS A 78 -14.02 -11.35 -9.49
CA HIS A 78 -15.05 -10.85 -10.38
C HIS A 78 -14.59 -10.91 -11.82
N ARG A 79 -15.46 -11.37 -12.71
CA ARG A 79 -15.23 -11.38 -14.14
C ARG A 79 -15.78 -10.10 -14.77
N LEU A 80 -14.90 -9.30 -15.35
CA LEU A 80 -15.31 -8.19 -16.21
C LEU A 80 -15.22 -8.61 -17.66
N VAL A 81 -16.29 -8.33 -18.40
CA VAL A 81 -16.33 -8.51 -19.87
C VAL A 81 -16.02 -7.16 -20.50
N ARG A 82 -15.09 -7.14 -21.42
CA ARG A 82 -14.71 -5.96 -22.20
C ARG A 82 -14.67 -6.32 -23.68
N GLY A 83 -14.84 -5.32 -24.52
CA GLY A 83 -14.85 -5.50 -25.95
C GLY A 83 -16.14 -5.00 -26.59
N ASP A 84 -16.31 -5.33 -27.87
CA ASP A 84 -17.48 -5.01 -28.69
C ASP A 84 -18.09 -6.29 -29.28
N GLU A 85 -19.05 -6.14 -30.20
CA GLU A 85 -19.74 -7.28 -30.85
C GLU A 85 -18.79 -8.24 -31.62
N HIS A 86 -17.56 -7.83 -31.89
CA HIS A 86 -16.61 -8.57 -32.70
C HIS A 86 -15.46 -9.19 -31.90
N LEU A 87 -15.14 -8.62 -30.72
CA LEU A 87 -14.02 -9.07 -29.91
C LEU A 87 -14.31 -8.89 -28.42
N GLU A 88 -14.73 -9.95 -27.78
CA GLU A 88 -14.85 -10.00 -26.33
C GLU A 88 -13.55 -10.52 -25.68
N TRP A 89 -13.15 -9.88 -24.60
CA TRP A 89 -12.09 -10.37 -23.74
C TRP A 89 -12.49 -10.27 -22.27
N PHE A 90 -11.92 -11.14 -21.48
CA PHE A 90 -12.29 -11.33 -20.09
C PHE A 90 -11.16 -10.92 -19.17
N LEU A 91 -11.48 -10.11 -18.15
CA LEU A 91 -10.56 -9.72 -17.10
C LEU A 91 -11.07 -10.22 -15.77
N MET A 92 -10.27 -11.04 -15.09
CA MET A 92 -10.53 -11.45 -13.72
C MET A 92 -9.97 -10.38 -12.78
N VAL A 93 -10.82 -9.79 -11.97
CA VAL A 93 -10.47 -8.73 -11.02
C VAL A 93 -10.60 -9.25 -9.61
N GLN A 94 -9.56 -9.04 -8.83
CA GLN A 94 -9.48 -9.39 -7.41
C GLN A 94 -8.55 -8.43 -6.68
N CYS A 95 -8.44 -8.53 -5.35
CA CYS A 95 -7.46 -7.77 -4.61
C CYS A 95 -6.05 -8.09 -5.09
N GLN A 96 -5.27 -7.05 -5.42
CA GLN A 96 -3.89 -7.19 -5.90
C GLN A 96 -2.86 -7.33 -4.77
N HIS A 97 -3.29 -7.25 -3.52
CA HIS A 97 -2.40 -7.27 -2.34
C HIS A 97 -1.17 -6.39 -2.53
N CYS A 98 -1.43 -5.10 -2.85
CA CYS A 98 -0.39 -4.11 -3.18
C CYS A 98 0.72 -4.06 -2.13
N ALA A 99 1.95 -3.77 -2.58
CA ALA A 99 3.09 -3.57 -1.68
C ALA A 99 2.91 -2.33 -0.79
N ASP A 100 2.34 -1.28 -1.37
CA ASP A 100 1.94 -0.04 -0.69
C ASP A 100 0.44 0.18 -0.97
N PRO A 101 -0.45 -0.40 -0.14
CA PRO A 101 -1.86 -0.39 -0.41
C PRO A 101 -2.51 0.94 -0.01
N PRO A 102 -3.01 1.75 -0.96
CA PRO A 102 -3.68 3.01 -0.66
C PRO A 102 -4.93 2.81 0.21
N CYS A 103 -5.58 1.66 0.10
CA CYS A 103 -6.74 1.31 0.92
C CYS A 103 -6.41 1.19 2.42
N ALA A 104 -5.19 0.77 2.78
CA ALA A 104 -4.75 0.75 4.18
C ALA A 104 -4.44 2.17 4.67
N THR A 105 -3.78 2.99 3.83
CA THR A 105 -3.40 4.36 4.17
C THR A 105 -4.59 5.26 4.48
N VAL A 106 -5.70 5.11 3.74
CA VAL A 106 -6.90 5.95 3.92
C VAL A 106 -7.86 5.42 4.99
N CYS A 107 -7.59 4.27 5.59
CA CYS A 107 -8.51 3.67 6.55
C CYS A 107 -8.47 4.42 7.90
N PRO A 108 -9.55 5.11 8.31
CA PRO A 108 -9.55 5.94 9.51
C PRO A 108 -9.45 5.15 10.81
N THR A 109 -9.82 3.87 10.77
CA THR A 109 -9.80 2.97 11.94
C THR A 109 -8.66 1.96 11.89
N ASN A 110 -7.78 2.03 10.87
CA ASN A 110 -6.77 1.02 10.60
C ASN A 110 -7.33 -0.41 10.50
N ALA A 111 -8.61 -0.54 10.12
CA ALA A 111 -9.23 -1.84 9.89
C ALA A 111 -8.61 -2.56 8.70
N THR A 112 -8.21 -1.82 7.65
CA THR A 112 -7.46 -2.37 6.52
C THR A 112 -5.97 -2.36 6.86
N TYR A 113 -5.33 -3.50 6.78
CA TYR A 113 -3.93 -3.66 7.17
C TYR A 113 -3.20 -4.67 6.28
N ILE A 114 -1.88 -4.65 6.34
CA ILE A 114 -1.02 -5.61 5.67
C ILE A 114 -0.58 -6.66 6.70
N ARG A 115 -0.86 -7.91 6.41
CA ARG A 115 -0.36 -9.04 7.21
C ARG A 115 1.13 -9.28 6.91
N ASP A 116 1.84 -9.97 7.80
CA ASP A 116 3.30 -10.19 7.68
C ASP A 116 3.74 -10.91 6.40
N ASP A 117 2.87 -11.70 5.79
CA ASP A 117 3.10 -12.36 4.50
C ASP A 117 2.79 -11.45 3.29
N GLY A 118 2.43 -10.19 3.51
CA GLY A 118 2.13 -9.20 2.48
C GLY A 118 0.68 -9.21 2.00
N VAL A 119 -0.19 -10.02 2.59
CA VAL A 119 -1.62 -10.05 2.25
C VAL A 119 -2.33 -8.87 2.89
N VAL A 120 -3.08 -8.12 2.08
CA VAL A 120 -3.93 -7.01 2.55
C VAL A 120 -5.27 -7.57 3.01
N LEU A 121 -5.63 -7.29 4.25
CA LEU A 121 -6.85 -7.78 4.90
C LEU A 121 -7.64 -6.64 5.52
N VAL A 122 -8.90 -6.93 5.84
CA VAL A 122 -9.78 -6.05 6.60
C VAL A 122 -10.18 -6.75 7.90
N ASN A 123 -9.95 -6.07 9.02
CA ASN A 123 -10.47 -6.50 10.31
C ASN A 123 -11.92 -6.01 10.47
N GLU A 124 -12.87 -6.90 10.33
CA GLU A 124 -14.30 -6.59 10.37
C GLU A 124 -14.74 -5.96 11.70
N LYS A 125 -14.08 -6.31 12.80
CA LYS A 125 -14.42 -5.76 14.13
C LYS A 125 -14.03 -4.30 14.29
N LEU A 126 -13.05 -3.81 13.51
CA LEU A 126 -12.60 -2.41 13.51
C LEU A 126 -13.23 -1.61 12.37
N CYS A 127 -13.83 -2.29 11.40
CA CYS A 127 -14.38 -1.66 10.20
C CYS A 127 -15.69 -0.93 10.52
N VAL A 128 -15.74 0.37 10.22
CA VAL A 128 -16.92 1.21 10.38
C VAL A 128 -17.74 1.35 9.09
N GLY A 129 -17.38 0.65 8.02
CA GLY A 129 -18.12 0.62 6.76
C GLY A 129 -18.09 1.92 5.95
N CYS A 130 -17.11 2.81 6.16
CA CYS A 130 -17.03 4.12 5.51
C CYS A 130 -16.70 4.06 4.00
N LYS A 131 -16.27 2.91 3.48
CA LYS A 131 -15.95 2.63 2.07
C LYS A 131 -14.80 3.45 1.46
N TYR A 132 -14.03 4.20 2.25
CA TYR A 132 -12.87 4.95 1.75
C TYR A 132 -11.85 4.05 1.04
N CYS A 133 -11.66 2.83 1.53
CA CYS A 133 -10.81 1.84 0.89
C CYS A 133 -11.24 1.49 -0.54
N MET A 134 -12.55 1.53 -0.83
CA MET A 134 -13.08 1.27 -2.18
C MET A 134 -12.77 2.43 -3.13
N TYR A 135 -12.87 3.67 -2.65
CA TYR A 135 -12.55 4.85 -3.47
C TYR A 135 -11.05 5.01 -3.71
N ALA A 136 -10.22 4.58 -2.76
CA ALA A 136 -8.77 4.65 -2.91
C ALA A 136 -8.19 3.52 -3.78
N CYS A 137 -8.94 2.45 -3.99
CA CYS A 137 -8.50 1.31 -4.79
C CYS A 137 -8.52 1.64 -6.28
N PRO A 138 -7.39 1.52 -7.02
CA PRO A 138 -7.36 1.78 -8.46
C PRO A 138 -7.95 0.66 -9.31
N TYR A 139 -8.28 -0.47 -8.68
CA TYR A 139 -8.78 -1.68 -9.33
C TYR A 139 -10.27 -1.90 -9.11
#